data_bde6b0de124d2e6deb85ef7bfc0d831f
#
_entry.id   bde6b0de124d2e6deb85ef7bfc0d831f
#
_cell.length_a   1.000
_cell.length_b   1.000
_cell.length_c   1.000
_cell.angle_alpha   90.00
_cell.angle_beta   90.00
_cell.angle_gamma   90.00
#
_symmetry.space_group_name_H-M   'P 1'
#
loop_
_entity.id
_entity.type
_entity.pdbx_description
1 polymer ?
#
loop_
_entity_poly.entity_id
_entity_poly.type
_entity_poly.pdbx_seq_one_letter_code
_entity_poly.pdbx_strand_id
1 'polypeptide(L)'
;MAECIQCGAFTKFDKGLCLDCYNKKNKSVAPIVKEEKMGLSDKDKTYRYNMIKGRIAETLIQELFLSLGYNVFRYGMENTIPGIIELLKGVRSDVALEIRRMPDFVMQNPTTKDVHFVEVKFRASGEFSSKDLPKDYPYGNAYIVVVSKKHIKCITVKELGEGKEITTTSHNYLGNRKEFDLDKDVIIDFCKFAIQFFENV
;
A
#
# COMPACT_ATOMS: atom_id res chain seq x y z
N MET A 1 52.23 27.82 21.71
CA MET A 1 50.88 28.42 21.90
C MET A 1 50.83 29.62 21.00
N ALA A 2 49.86 29.73 20.14
CA ALA A 2 49.68 30.84 19.19
C ALA A 2 48.72 31.88 19.77
N GLU A 3 48.83 33.13 19.33
CA GLU A 3 47.87 34.17 19.69
C GLU A 3 46.75 34.26 18.63
N CYS A 4 45.54 34.52 19.08
CA CYS A 4 44.41 34.71 18.22
C CYS A 4 44.59 35.99 17.38
N ILE A 5 44.60 35.89 16.07
CA ILE A 5 44.82 37.00 15.14
C ILE A 5 43.71 38.09 15.21
N GLN A 6 42.57 37.79 15.87
CA GLN A 6 41.43 38.70 15.93
C GLN A 6 41.29 39.42 17.29
N CYS A 7 41.65 38.77 18.41
CA CYS A 7 41.50 39.36 19.75
C CYS A 7 42.74 39.28 20.65
N GLY A 8 43.87 38.69 20.19
CA GLY A 8 45.10 38.56 20.92
C GLY A 8 45.12 37.49 22.01
N ALA A 9 44.02 36.82 22.28
CA ALA A 9 43.96 35.77 23.31
C ALA A 9 44.76 34.54 22.90
N PHE A 10 45.42 33.86 23.86
CA PHE A 10 46.12 32.62 23.59
C PHE A 10 45.14 31.52 23.12
N THR A 11 45.52 30.79 22.07
CA THR A 11 44.73 29.70 21.49
C THR A 11 45.59 28.46 21.29
N LYS A 12 44.93 27.28 21.45
CA LYS A 12 45.51 25.98 21.14
C LYS A 12 45.20 25.51 19.71
N PHE A 13 44.46 26.34 18.93
CA PHE A 13 44.07 25.97 17.56
C PHE A 13 45.06 26.52 16.54
N ASP A 14 45.57 25.63 15.68
CA ASP A 14 46.58 25.96 14.64
C ASP A 14 46.09 26.88 13.54
N LYS A 15 44.81 27.28 13.56
CA LYS A 15 44.17 28.16 12.53
C LYS A 15 44.08 29.62 12.93
N GLY A 16 44.77 30.08 13.94
CA GLY A 16 44.95 31.48 14.27
C GLY A 16 43.76 32.19 14.91
N LEU A 17 42.63 31.52 15.20
CA LEU A 17 41.46 32.08 15.91
C LEU A 17 41.25 31.36 17.22
N CYS A 18 40.89 32.05 18.30
CA CYS A 18 40.39 31.41 19.51
C CYS A 18 38.94 30.91 19.27
N LEU A 19 38.45 29.99 20.14
CA LEU A 19 37.14 29.38 20.01
C LEU A 19 36.00 30.42 19.94
N ASP A 20 36.09 31.52 20.71
CA ASP A 20 35.06 32.55 20.74
C ASP A 20 35.03 33.39 19.44
N CYS A 21 36.18 33.71 18.89
CA CYS A 21 36.25 34.41 17.60
C CYS A 21 35.83 33.54 16.43
N TYR A 22 36.16 32.24 16.47
CA TYR A 22 35.71 31.23 15.51
C TYR A 22 34.19 31.09 15.55
N ASN A 23 33.62 30.96 16.75
CA ASN A 23 32.17 30.83 16.93
C ASN A 23 31.41 32.11 16.54
N LYS A 24 31.97 33.29 16.81
CA LYS A 24 31.38 34.57 16.36
C LYS A 24 31.42 34.71 14.84
N LYS A 25 32.47 34.27 14.17
CA LYS A 25 32.59 34.31 12.70
C LYS A 25 31.61 33.31 12.03
N ASN A 26 31.35 32.17 12.66
CA ASN A 26 30.41 31.16 12.16
C ASN A 26 28.94 31.41 12.57
N LYS A 27 28.68 32.29 13.57
CA LYS A 27 27.31 32.72 13.89
C LYS A 27 26.72 33.76 12.93
N SER A 28 27.54 34.32 12.02
CA SER A 28 27.03 35.22 10.98
C SER A 28 26.50 34.52 9.72
N VAL A 29 26.50 33.17 9.70
CA VAL A 29 25.68 32.44 8.75
C VAL A 29 24.27 32.49 9.30
N ALA A 30 23.43 33.33 8.75
CA ALA A 30 22.00 33.36 9.01
C ALA A 30 21.47 31.92 8.96
N PRO A 31 20.64 31.51 9.91
CA PRO A 31 20.02 30.18 9.80
C PRO A 31 19.31 30.16 8.44
N ILE A 32 19.65 29.18 7.62
CA ILE A 32 18.83 28.84 6.46
C ILE A 32 17.49 28.47 7.09
N VAL A 33 16.59 29.44 7.12
CA VAL A 33 15.18 29.21 7.39
C VAL A 33 14.76 28.29 6.24
N LYS A 34 14.78 26.98 6.48
CA LYS A 34 14.05 26.06 5.64
C LYS A 34 12.62 26.54 5.77
N GLU A 35 12.12 27.16 4.72
CA GLU A 35 10.68 27.37 4.58
C GLU A 35 10.06 26.00 4.80
N GLU A 36 9.47 25.78 5.97
CA GLU A 36 8.64 24.63 6.23
C GLU A 36 7.50 24.76 5.22
N LYS A 37 7.59 23.98 4.15
CA LYS A 37 6.49 23.85 3.21
C LYS A 37 5.30 23.34 4.03
N MET A 38 4.41 24.25 4.39
CA MET A 38 3.13 23.91 4.99
C MET A 38 2.32 23.14 3.94
N GLY A 39 2.42 21.82 3.98
CA GLY A 39 1.70 20.94 3.07
C GLY A 39 2.52 19.74 2.62
N LEU A 40 1.81 18.73 2.10
CA LEU A 40 2.42 17.53 1.57
C LEU A 40 3.13 17.81 0.24
N SER A 41 4.28 17.16 0.00
CA SER A 41 4.91 17.17 -1.32
C SER A 41 3.99 16.47 -2.35
N ASP A 42 4.15 16.76 -3.64
CA ASP A 42 3.32 16.13 -4.69
C ASP A 42 3.49 14.61 -4.75
N LYS A 43 4.69 14.12 -4.43
CA LYS A 43 4.95 12.69 -4.27
C LYS A 43 4.17 12.09 -3.11
N ASP A 44 4.14 12.77 -1.96
CA ASP A 44 3.39 12.32 -0.78
C ASP A 44 1.88 12.38 -1.04
N LYS A 45 1.39 13.42 -1.72
CA LYS A 45 -0.02 13.51 -2.12
C LYS A 45 -0.41 12.33 -3.01
N THR A 46 0.37 12.04 -4.05
CA THR A 46 0.12 10.93 -4.97
C THR A 46 0.14 9.59 -4.24
N TYR A 47 1.14 9.37 -3.36
CA TYR A 47 1.23 8.15 -2.57
C TYR A 47 0.00 7.98 -1.66
N ARG A 48 -0.35 9.02 -0.87
CA ARG A 48 -1.50 8.97 0.03
C ARG A 48 -2.81 8.79 -0.72
N TYR A 49 -2.95 9.45 -1.86
CA TYR A 49 -4.13 9.30 -2.72
C TYR A 49 -4.30 7.86 -3.21
N ASN A 50 -3.24 7.22 -3.68
CA ASN A 50 -3.28 5.82 -4.10
C ASN A 50 -3.57 4.87 -2.93
N MET A 51 -3.03 5.14 -1.73
CA MET A 51 -3.36 4.38 -0.52
C MET A 51 -4.84 4.49 -0.16
N ILE A 52 -5.43 5.69 -0.27
CA ILE A 52 -6.88 5.91 -0.01
C ILE A 52 -7.71 5.10 -0.99
N LYS A 53 -7.38 5.11 -2.29
CA LYS A 53 -8.09 4.31 -3.31
C LYS A 53 -8.04 2.81 -2.99
N GLY A 54 -6.88 2.30 -2.59
CA GLY A 54 -6.73 0.90 -2.15
C GLY A 54 -7.68 0.57 -1.02
N ARG A 55 -7.67 1.37 0.05
CA ARG A 55 -8.55 1.18 1.21
C ARG A 55 -10.03 1.26 0.89
N ILE A 56 -10.44 2.15 -0.02
CA ILE A 56 -11.83 2.21 -0.51
C ILE A 56 -12.18 0.92 -1.22
N ALA A 57 -11.31 0.40 -2.09
CA ALA A 57 -11.52 -0.85 -2.80
C ALA A 57 -11.62 -2.06 -1.83
N GLU A 58 -10.73 -2.14 -0.84
CA GLU A 58 -10.79 -3.16 0.22
C GLU A 58 -12.10 -3.10 0.99
N THR A 59 -12.51 -1.90 1.43
CA THR A 59 -13.78 -1.71 2.15
C THR A 59 -14.96 -2.11 1.28
N LEU A 60 -14.98 -1.73 0.01
CA LEU A 60 -16.04 -2.08 -0.92
C LEU A 60 -16.17 -3.60 -1.07
N ILE A 61 -15.08 -4.32 -1.19
CA ILE A 61 -15.08 -5.80 -1.30
C ILE A 61 -15.47 -6.44 0.04
N GLN A 62 -15.00 -5.93 1.17
CA GLN A 62 -15.41 -6.39 2.48
C GLN A 62 -16.93 -6.33 2.65
N GLU A 63 -17.53 -5.16 2.38
CA GLU A 63 -18.97 -4.94 2.51
C GLU A 63 -19.77 -5.77 1.52
N LEU A 64 -19.26 -5.96 0.28
CA LEU A 64 -19.88 -6.87 -0.70
C LEU A 64 -20.01 -8.29 -0.14
N PHE A 65 -18.93 -8.87 0.36
CA PHE A 65 -18.97 -10.25 0.86
C PHE A 65 -19.76 -10.37 2.17
N LEU A 66 -19.74 -9.37 3.05
CA LEU A 66 -20.61 -9.32 4.23
C LEU A 66 -22.10 -9.27 3.82
N SER A 67 -22.46 -8.48 2.81
CA SER A 67 -23.83 -8.40 2.28
C SER A 67 -24.30 -9.72 1.65
N LEU A 68 -23.35 -10.54 1.18
CA LEU A 68 -23.61 -11.88 0.66
C LEU A 68 -23.59 -12.97 1.76
N GLY A 69 -23.47 -12.57 3.03
CA GLY A 69 -23.52 -13.46 4.20
C GLY A 69 -22.22 -14.19 4.50
N TYR A 70 -21.10 -13.83 3.86
CA TYR A 70 -19.80 -14.41 4.16
C TYR A 70 -19.25 -13.95 5.51
N ASN A 71 -18.48 -14.81 6.18
CA ASN A 71 -17.62 -14.41 7.27
C ASN A 71 -16.33 -13.82 6.68
N VAL A 72 -16.07 -12.55 6.94
CA VAL A 72 -14.91 -11.83 6.39
C VAL A 72 -13.97 -11.42 7.51
N PHE A 73 -12.72 -11.85 7.43
CA PHE A 73 -11.67 -11.55 8.39
C PHE A 73 -10.56 -10.75 7.69
N ARG A 74 -10.21 -9.59 8.24
CA ARG A 74 -9.03 -8.85 7.80
C ARG A 74 -7.78 -9.63 8.22
N TYR A 75 -6.98 -10.02 7.24
CA TYR A 75 -5.83 -10.87 7.45
C TYR A 75 -4.50 -10.13 7.22
N GLY A 76 -4.47 -9.15 6.35
CA GLY A 76 -3.30 -8.31 6.09
C GLY A 76 -2.71 -7.72 7.38
N MET A 77 -1.40 -7.87 7.55
CA MET A 77 -0.67 -7.56 8.79
C MET A 77 -0.77 -6.11 9.24
N GLU A 78 -0.87 -5.16 8.31
CA GLU A 78 -1.02 -3.74 8.61
C GLU A 78 -2.31 -3.42 9.38
N ASN A 79 -3.31 -4.31 9.28
CA ASN A 79 -4.58 -4.18 9.99
C ASN A 79 -4.62 -4.97 11.32
N THR A 80 -3.76 -5.98 11.47
CA THR A 80 -3.85 -6.95 12.56
C THR A 80 -2.87 -6.66 13.70
N ILE A 81 -1.66 -6.22 13.39
CA ILE A 81 -0.61 -5.95 14.39
C ILE A 81 0.07 -4.60 14.09
N PRO A 82 -0.35 -3.51 14.76
CA PRO A 82 0.30 -2.22 14.62
C PRO A 82 1.80 -2.32 14.92
N GLY A 83 2.63 -1.75 14.04
CA GLY A 83 4.08 -1.70 14.21
C GLY A 83 4.86 -2.90 13.66
N ILE A 84 4.20 -4.00 13.23
CA ILE A 84 4.93 -5.14 12.67
C ILE A 84 5.67 -4.79 11.38
N ILE A 85 5.13 -3.89 10.56
CA ILE A 85 5.79 -3.42 9.35
C ILE A 85 7.11 -2.73 9.67
N GLU A 86 7.15 -1.91 10.73
CA GLU A 86 8.39 -1.29 11.21
C GLU A 86 9.38 -2.33 11.75
N LEU A 87 8.89 -3.33 12.51
CA LEU A 87 9.70 -4.43 13.00
C LEU A 87 10.35 -5.23 11.86
N LEU A 88 9.61 -5.44 10.77
CA LEU A 88 10.08 -6.19 9.61
C LEU A 88 10.85 -5.33 8.60
N LYS A 89 11.03 -4.03 8.84
CA LYS A 89 11.75 -3.14 7.95
C LYS A 89 13.21 -3.57 7.81
N GLY A 90 13.62 -3.85 6.57
CA GLY A 90 14.96 -4.35 6.27
C GLY A 90 15.20 -5.85 6.50
N VAL A 91 14.26 -6.58 7.10
CA VAL A 91 14.34 -8.03 7.28
C VAL A 91 14.01 -8.73 5.95
N ARG A 92 14.89 -9.67 5.52
CA ARG A 92 14.77 -10.36 4.22
C ARG A 92 14.55 -11.86 4.35
N SER A 93 14.08 -12.35 5.51
CA SER A 93 13.74 -13.77 5.67
C SER A 93 12.45 -14.12 4.91
N ASP A 94 12.29 -15.40 4.56
CA ASP A 94 11.09 -15.90 3.89
C ASP A 94 9.83 -15.63 4.71
N VAL A 95 9.90 -15.85 6.04
CA VAL A 95 8.80 -15.55 6.98
C VAL A 95 8.43 -14.06 6.92
N ALA A 96 9.42 -13.16 6.88
CA ALA A 96 9.14 -11.73 6.79
C ALA A 96 8.52 -11.34 5.44
N LEU A 97 8.84 -12.07 4.36
CA LEU A 97 8.23 -11.90 3.05
C LEU A 97 6.78 -12.39 3.04
N GLU A 98 6.52 -13.55 3.60
CA GLU A 98 5.17 -14.10 3.75
C GLU A 98 4.26 -13.16 4.53
N ILE A 99 4.75 -12.66 5.68
CA ILE A 99 4.02 -11.71 6.50
C ILE A 99 3.68 -10.43 5.73
N ARG A 100 4.65 -9.83 5.02
CA ARG A 100 4.41 -8.60 4.23
C ARG A 100 3.52 -8.79 3.00
N ARG A 101 3.32 -10.02 2.58
CA ARG A 101 2.54 -10.37 1.38
C ARG A 101 1.24 -11.10 1.72
N MET A 102 0.85 -11.09 3.01
CA MET A 102 -0.44 -11.64 3.43
C MET A 102 -1.57 -11.03 2.63
N PRO A 103 -2.51 -11.82 2.11
CA PRO A 103 -3.72 -11.32 1.48
C PRO A 103 -4.53 -10.40 2.41
N ASP A 104 -5.28 -9.48 1.85
CA ASP A 104 -6.07 -8.52 2.62
C ASP A 104 -7.11 -9.21 3.52
N PHE A 105 -7.70 -10.31 3.02
CA PHE A 105 -8.78 -11.02 3.69
C PHE A 105 -8.65 -12.53 3.66
N VAL A 106 -9.22 -13.14 4.71
CA VAL A 106 -9.70 -14.53 4.73
C VAL A 106 -11.21 -14.49 4.72
N MET A 107 -11.83 -15.16 3.77
CA MET A 107 -13.29 -15.18 3.60
C MET A 107 -13.79 -16.61 3.70
N GLN A 108 -14.84 -16.85 4.50
CA GLN A 108 -15.46 -18.15 4.66
C GLN A 108 -16.91 -18.11 4.21
N ASN A 109 -17.29 -19.03 3.31
CA ASN A 109 -18.68 -19.28 3.01
C ASN A 109 -19.35 -19.97 4.21
N PRO A 110 -20.39 -19.40 4.83
CA PRO A 110 -21.00 -19.98 6.03
C PRO A 110 -21.75 -21.30 5.75
N THR A 111 -22.15 -21.54 4.50
CA THR A 111 -22.89 -22.75 4.09
C THR A 111 -21.94 -23.89 3.75
N THR A 112 -21.02 -23.68 2.80
CA THR A 112 -20.09 -24.75 2.35
C THR A 112 -18.89 -24.92 3.28
N LYS A 113 -18.61 -23.93 4.14
CA LYS A 113 -17.42 -23.84 5.01
C LYS A 113 -16.10 -23.66 4.24
N ASP A 114 -16.16 -23.44 2.94
CA ASP A 114 -14.97 -23.15 2.15
C ASP A 114 -14.33 -21.84 2.60
N VAL A 115 -13.00 -21.84 2.66
CA VAL A 115 -12.18 -20.71 3.11
C VAL A 115 -11.27 -20.26 1.98
N HIS A 116 -11.27 -18.99 1.69
CA HIS A 116 -10.53 -18.39 0.58
C HIS A 116 -9.64 -17.24 1.05
N PHE A 117 -8.41 -17.20 0.55
CA PHE A 117 -7.56 -16.00 0.61
C PHE A 117 -7.97 -15.04 -0.50
N VAL A 118 -8.20 -13.79 -0.14
CA VAL A 118 -8.60 -12.75 -1.09
C VAL A 118 -7.69 -11.53 -0.94
N GLU A 119 -7.06 -11.16 -2.04
CA GLU A 119 -6.25 -9.95 -2.20
C GLU A 119 -7.02 -8.96 -3.07
N VAL A 120 -7.14 -7.71 -2.65
CA VAL A 120 -7.87 -6.68 -3.37
C VAL A 120 -6.92 -5.71 -4.03
N LYS A 121 -7.16 -5.39 -5.29
CA LYS A 121 -6.37 -4.41 -6.03
C LYS A 121 -7.29 -3.40 -6.71
N PHE A 122 -7.05 -2.11 -6.49
CA PHE A 122 -7.64 -1.08 -7.33
C PHE A 122 -6.79 -0.88 -8.59
N ARG A 123 -7.43 -0.96 -9.76
CA ARG A 123 -6.81 -0.67 -11.05
C ARG A 123 -7.76 0.15 -11.91
N ALA A 124 -7.44 1.43 -12.11
CA ALA A 124 -8.26 2.33 -12.92
C ALA A 124 -8.40 1.84 -14.38
N SER A 125 -7.37 1.21 -14.93
CA SER A 125 -7.37 0.57 -16.26
C SER A 125 -8.29 -0.64 -16.32
N GLY A 126 -8.56 -1.30 -15.20
CA GLY A 126 -9.27 -2.58 -15.15
C GLY A 126 -8.43 -3.76 -15.63
N GLU A 127 -7.11 -3.61 -15.71
CA GLU A 127 -6.17 -4.64 -16.18
C GLU A 127 -5.31 -5.14 -15.02
N PHE A 128 -4.97 -6.44 -15.07
CA PHE A 128 -4.11 -7.07 -14.10
C PHE A 128 -3.45 -8.33 -14.68
N SER A 129 -2.16 -8.45 -14.49
CA SER A 129 -1.35 -9.55 -15.00
C SER A 129 -0.38 -10.10 -13.94
N SER A 130 0.33 -11.17 -14.25
CA SER A 130 1.36 -11.74 -13.38
C SER A 130 2.48 -10.74 -13.03
N LYS A 131 2.72 -9.72 -13.87
CA LYS A 131 3.71 -8.66 -13.63
C LYS A 131 3.31 -7.70 -12.50
N ASP A 132 2.02 -7.65 -12.17
CA ASP A 132 1.47 -6.80 -11.10
C ASP A 132 1.58 -7.44 -9.72
N LEU A 133 1.86 -8.76 -9.66
CA LEU A 133 2.15 -9.46 -8.42
C LEU A 133 3.64 -9.34 -8.06
N PRO A 134 3.96 -9.30 -6.76
CA PRO A 134 5.33 -9.47 -6.32
C PRO A 134 5.92 -10.78 -6.86
N LYS A 135 7.18 -10.75 -7.28
CA LYS A 135 7.91 -11.97 -7.61
C LYS A 135 7.91 -12.89 -6.38
N ASP A 136 7.69 -14.18 -6.59
CA ASP A 136 7.62 -15.18 -5.52
C ASP A 136 6.50 -14.89 -4.51
N TYR A 137 5.29 -14.56 -5.00
CA TYR A 137 4.11 -14.38 -4.16
C TYR A 137 3.73 -15.72 -3.49
N PRO A 138 3.70 -15.80 -2.13
CA PRO A 138 3.64 -17.08 -1.44
C PRO A 138 2.25 -17.72 -1.41
N TYR A 139 1.19 -16.96 -1.69
CA TYR A 139 -0.20 -17.42 -1.61
C TYR A 139 -0.72 -17.86 -2.98
N GLY A 140 -0.22 -19.01 -3.48
CA GLY A 140 -0.55 -19.53 -4.81
C GLY A 140 -2.03 -19.87 -5.02
N ASN A 141 -2.79 -20.05 -3.93
CA ASN A 141 -4.23 -20.33 -3.93
C ASN A 141 -5.11 -19.10 -3.68
N ALA A 142 -4.51 -17.88 -3.62
CA ALA A 142 -5.28 -16.67 -3.39
C ALA A 142 -6.06 -16.24 -4.64
N TYR A 143 -7.21 -15.61 -4.39
CA TYR A 143 -8.02 -14.90 -5.36
C TYR A 143 -7.63 -13.43 -5.37
N ILE A 144 -7.32 -12.91 -6.55
CA ILE A 144 -7.05 -11.48 -6.75
C ILE A 144 -8.34 -10.84 -7.25
N VAL A 145 -8.94 -9.99 -6.42
CA VAL A 145 -10.14 -9.23 -6.79
C VAL A 145 -9.71 -7.83 -7.25
N VAL A 146 -9.95 -7.54 -8.51
CA VAL A 146 -9.58 -6.27 -9.15
C VAL A 146 -10.80 -5.38 -9.23
N VAL A 147 -10.78 -4.31 -8.46
CA VAL A 147 -11.79 -3.24 -8.51
C VAL A 147 -11.33 -2.18 -9.51
N SER A 148 -12.17 -1.87 -10.48
CA SER A 148 -11.94 -0.81 -11.46
C SER A 148 -13.03 0.25 -11.39
N LYS A 149 -12.93 1.26 -12.24
CA LYS A 149 -13.98 2.30 -12.37
C LYS A 149 -15.35 1.78 -12.83
N LYS A 150 -15.42 0.55 -13.35
CA LYS A 150 -16.66 0.03 -13.96
C LYS A 150 -17.03 -1.38 -13.50
N HIS A 151 -16.04 -2.18 -13.15
CA HIS A 151 -16.23 -3.61 -12.96
C HIS A 151 -15.43 -4.13 -11.77
N ILE A 152 -15.95 -5.17 -11.15
CA ILE A 152 -15.24 -6.00 -10.17
C ILE A 152 -14.93 -7.31 -10.87
N LYS A 153 -13.65 -7.58 -11.10
CA LYS A 153 -13.15 -8.80 -11.76
C LYS A 153 -12.32 -9.63 -10.77
N CYS A 154 -12.18 -10.91 -11.07
CA CYS A 154 -11.46 -11.83 -10.20
C CYS A 154 -10.63 -12.82 -11.02
N ILE A 155 -9.39 -13.07 -10.58
CA ILE A 155 -8.49 -14.07 -11.14
C ILE A 155 -7.75 -14.76 -10.00
N THR A 156 -7.39 -16.02 -10.15
CA THR A 156 -6.55 -16.70 -9.16
C THR A 156 -5.06 -16.50 -9.47
N VAL A 157 -4.24 -16.58 -8.43
CA VAL A 157 -2.77 -16.57 -8.60
C VAL A 157 -2.32 -17.72 -9.50
N LYS A 158 -2.97 -18.90 -9.41
CA LYS A 158 -2.71 -20.03 -10.30
C LYS A 158 -2.97 -19.68 -11.77
N GLU A 159 -4.12 -19.07 -12.08
CA GLU A 159 -4.47 -18.65 -13.44
C GLU A 159 -3.47 -17.63 -13.99
N LEU A 160 -2.99 -16.70 -13.15
CA LEU A 160 -1.91 -15.76 -13.51
C LEU A 160 -0.61 -16.50 -13.85
N GLY A 161 -0.27 -17.53 -13.08
CA GLY A 161 0.88 -18.41 -13.35
C GLY A 161 0.76 -19.19 -14.65
N GLU A 162 -0.47 -19.52 -15.09
CA GLU A 162 -0.78 -20.13 -16.39
C GLU A 162 -0.76 -19.12 -17.55
N GLY A 163 -0.43 -17.87 -17.29
CA GLY A 163 -0.38 -16.81 -18.30
C GLY A 163 -1.72 -16.15 -18.63
N LYS A 164 -2.79 -16.46 -17.85
CA LYS A 164 -4.06 -15.72 -17.99
C LYS A 164 -3.92 -14.34 -17.35
N GLU A 165 -4.72 -13.40 -17.81
CA GLU A 165 -4.72 -12.03 -17.31
C GLU A 165 -6.12 -11.41 -17.32
N ILE A 166 -6.31 -10.37 -16.54
CA ILE A 166 -7.49 -9.51 -16.63
C ILE A 166 -7.19 -8.39 -17.62
N THR A 167 -7.98 -8.30 -18.68
CA THR A 167 -7.94 -7.20 -19.66
C THR A 167 -9.23 -6.40 -19.60
N THR A 168 -9.30 -5.26 -20.25
CA THR A 168 -10.52 -4.45 -20.35
C THR A 168 -11.71 -5.25 -20.90
N THR A 169 -11.45 -6.18 -21.82
CA THR A 169 -12.45 -7.00 -22.53
C THR A 169 -12.63 -8.40 -21.95
N SER A 170 -11.78 -8.85 -21.04
CA SER A 170 -11.88 -10.19 -20.45
C SER A 170 -13.13 -10.36 -19.60
N HIS A 171 -13.70 -11.57 -19.60
CA HIS A 171 -14.93 -11.92 -18.89
C HIS A 171 -14.69 -12.47 -17.47
N ASN A 172 -13.58 -12.10 -16.84
CA ASN A 172 -13.22 -12.51 -15.48
C ASN A 172 -14.07 -11.81 -14.40
N TYR A 173 -15.36 -11.59 -14.62
CA TYR A 173 -16.24 -10.96 -13.63
C TYR A 173 -16.34 -11.78 -12.34
N LEU A 174 -16.31 -11.11 -11.19
CA LEU A 174 -16.41 -11.77 -9.89
C LEU A 174 -17.67 -12.65 -9.81
N GLY A 175 -18.82 -12.19 -10.31
CA GLY A 175 -20.06 -12.95 -10.35
C GLY A 175 -20.05 -14.20 -11.25
N ASN A 176 -19.00 -14.45 -12.00
CA ASN A 176 -18.81 -15.67 -12.78
C ASN A 176 -17.98 -16.74 -12.04
N ARG A 177 -17.47 -16.41 -10.84
CA ARG A 177 -16.70 -17.33 -10.01
C ARG A 177 -17.66 -18.25 -9.24
N LYS A 178 -17.75 -19.50 -9.69
CA LYS A 178 -18.63 -20.51 -9.07
C LYS A 178 -18.22 -20.86 -7.64
N GLU A 179 -16.94 -20.68 -7.33
CA GLU A 179 -16.35 -20.99 -6.04
C GLU A 179 -16.94 -20.14 -4.91
N PHE A 180 -17.47 -18.97 -5.23
CA PHE A 180 -18.05 -18.05 -4.24
C PHE A 180 -19.58 -18.14 -4.14
N ASP A 181 -20.28 -18.74 -5.11
CA ASP A 181 -21.75 -18.80 -5.13
C ASP A 181 -22.40 -17.43 -4.82
N LEU A 182 -22.09 -16.42 -5.63
CA LEU A 182 -22.45 -15.04 -5.38
C LEU A 182 -23.72 -14.61 -6.10
N ASP A 183 -24.56 -13.85 -5.40
CA ASP A 183 -25.70 -13.16 -6.02
C ASP A 183 -25.19 -12.04 -6.94
N LYS A 184 -25.58 -12.12 -8.23
CA LYS A 184 -25.11 -11.18 -9.25
C LYS A 184 -25.72 -9.79 -9.10
N ASP A 185 -26.95 -9.68 -8.59
CA ASP A 185 -27.62 -8.39 -8.44
C ASP A 185 -26.94 -7.57 -7.34
N VAL A 186 -26.53 -8.21 -6.25
CA VAL A 186 -25.72 -7.58 -5.21
C VAL A 186 -24.39 -7.09 -5.77
N ILE A 187 -23.70 -7.90 -6.59
CA ILE A 187 -22.42 -7.48 -7.22
C ILE A 187 -22.62 -6.28 -8.14
N ILE A 188 -23.73 -6.24 -8.90
CA ILE A 188 -24.06 -5.10 -9.79
C ILE A 188 -24.22 -3.82 -8.97
N ASP A 189 -24.88 -3.87 -7.82
CA ASP A 189 -25.03 -2.70 -6.95
C ASP A 189 -23.69 -2.23 -6.40
N PHE A 190 -22.81 -3.15 -6.03
CA PHE A 190 -21.44 -2.79 -5.61
C PHE A 190 -20.59 -2.26 -6.78
N CYS A 191 -20.83 -2.70 -8.02
CA CYS A 191 -20.23 -2.05 -9.19
C CYS A 191 -20.70 -0.60 -9.36
N LYS A 192 -21.97 -0.29 -9.08
CA LYS A 192 -22.49 1.09 -9.09
C LYS A 192 -21.82 1.93 -8.00
N PHE A 193 -21.61 1.38 -6.79
CA PHE A 193 -20.85 2.07 -5.74
C PHE A 193 -19.39 2.32 -6.18
N ALA A 194 -18.74 1.35 -6.82
CA ALA A 194 -17.39 1.55 -7.36
C ALA A 194 -17.34 2.70 -8.38
N ILE A 195 -18.35 2.81 -9.27
CA ILE A 195 -18.46 3.93 -10.20
C ILE A 195 -18.51 5.26 -9.43
N GLN A 196 -19.41 5.38 -8.44
CA GLN A 196 -19.57 6.61 -7.66
C GLN A 196 -18.30 7.02 -6.93
N PHE A 197 -17.60 6.06 -6.30
CA PHE A 197 -16.37 6.34 -5.55
C PHE A 197 -15.18 6.67 -6.45
N PHE A 198 -15.12 6.08 -7.64
CA PHE A 198 -13.93 6.16 -8.51
C PHE A 198 -14.14 6.96 -9.79
N GLU A 199 -15.30 7.57 -10.02
CA GLU A 199 -15.62 8.30 -11.26
C GLU A 199 -14.62 9.42 -11.55
N ASN A 200 -14.20 10.15 -10.51
CA ASN A 200 -13.29 11.31 -10.61
C ASN A 200 -11.84 10.97 -10.24
N VAL A 201 -11.42 9.73 -10.43
CA VAL A 201 -10.14 9.22 -9.93
C VAL A 201 -9.23 8.74 -11.07
#